data_7c61a7b40f36d37c3f8575d6a0abcb13
#
_entry.id   7c61a7b40f36d37c3f8575d6a0abcb13
#
_cell.length_a   1.000
_cell.length_b   1.000
_cell.length_c   1.000
_cell.angle_alpha   90.00
_cell.angle_beta   90.00
_cell.angle_gamma   90.00
#
_symmetry.space_group_name_H-M   'P 1'
#
loop_
_entity.id
_entity.type
_entity.pdbx_description
1 polymer ?
#
loop_
_entity_poly.entity_id
_entity_poly.type
_entity_poly.pdbx_seq_one_letter_code
_entity_poly.pdbx_strand_id
1 'polypeptide(L)'
;MNGNGNPTEHSQEPEMPDGMDAELEALRREADEHRDRYLRVVAELDNFRKRSAREIEGARKFGAERLAQAILPVRDSLEAGLMAGEKAGQTVLVEGQQATLRLLDDAFAASGIREINPVGQPFDPNRHEALSLVPGQGVAPNTVLEVVQKGYELNDRLLRAAKVLVARGDGP
;
A
#
# COMPACT_ATOMS: atom_id res chain seq x y z
N MET A 1 69.07 -51.44 49.27
CA MET A 1 69.33 -51.32 47.84
C MET A 1 68.27 -50.48 47.23
N ASN A 2 68.68 -49.38 46.69
CA ASN A 2 68.12 -48.51 45.67
C ASN A 2 66.68 -48.01 45.83
N GLY A 3 66.66 -46.79 46.33
CA GLY A 3 65.66 -45.83 46.11
C GLY A 3 65.74 -45.25 44.66
N ASN A 4 64.66 -44.90 44.07
CA ASN A 4 64.63 -44.00 42.94
C ASN A 4 63.49 -43.00 43.19
N GLY A 5 63.87 -41.85 43.75
CA GLY A 5 62.96 -40.70 43.82
C GLY A 5 62.87 -40.05 42.45
N ASN A 6 61.68 -39.95 41.99
CA ASN A 6 61.38 -39.16 40.82
C ASN A 6 61.02 -37.73 41.22
N PRO A 7 61.75 -36.70 40.81
CA PRO A 7 61.35 -35.32 41.08
C PRO A 7 60.20 -34.95 40.23
N THR A 8 59.05 -34.68 40.82
CA THR A 8 57.91 -33.99 40.18
C THR A 8 58.39 -32.58 39.80
N GLU A 9 58.59 -32.39 38.51
CA GLU A 9 58.72 -31.07 37.92
C GLU A 9 57.38 -30.34 38.11
N HIS A 10 57.33 -29.44 39.07
CA HIS A 10 56.33 -28.40 39.12
C HIS A 10 56.57 -27.45 37.93
N SER A 11 55.83 -27.61 36.87
CA SER A 11 55.71 -26.61 35.84
C SER A 11 55.07 -25.37 36.49
N GLN A 12 55.87 -24.39 36.86
CA GLN A 12 55.41 -23.08 37.26
C GLN A 12 54.76 -22.47 35.99
N GLU A 13 53.45 -22.37 35.95
CA GLU A 13 52.78 -21.48 35.03
C GLU A 13 53.31 -20.05 35.27
N PRO A 14 53.64 -19.28 34.23
CA PRO A 14 54.15 -17.94 34.42
C PRO A 14 53.08 -17.09 35.12
N GLU A 15 53.37 -16.67 36.36
CA GLU A 15 52.55 -15.66 37.04
C GLU A 15 52.55 -14.40 36.20
N MET A 16 51.36 -14.08 35.61
CA MET A 16 51.17 -12.83 34.89
C MET A 16 51.24 -11.65 35.88
N PRO A 17 51.86 -10.51 35.50
CA PRO A 17 51.90 -9.34 36.38
C PRO A 17 50.49 -8.90 36.79
N ASP A 18 50.29 -8.63 38.09
CA ASP A 18 49.00 -8.29 38.74
C ASP A 18 48.20 -7.16 38.07
N GLY A 19 48.78 -6.38 37.14
CA GLY A 19 48.12 -5.32 36.37
C GLY A 19 47.59 -5.75 35.00
N MET A 20 48.12 -6.83 34.43
CA MET A 20 47.81 -7.24 33.04
C MET A 20 46.42 -7.89 32.90
N ASP A 21 45.98 -8.60 33.95
CA ASP A 21 44.63 -9.19 33.96
C ASP A 21 43.53 -8.12 34.06
N ALA A 22 43.76 -7.09 34.89
CA ALA A 22 42.84 -5.97 35.00
C ALA A 22 42.72 -5.16 33.69
N GLU A 23 43.84 -4.94 33.00
CA GLU A 23 43.86 -4.28 31.70
C GLU A 23 43.15 -5.11 30.61
N LEU A 24 43.39 -6.43 30.60
CA LEU A 24 42.75 -7.36 29.70
C LEU A 24 41.22 -7.38 29.90
N GLU A 25 40.76 -7.39 31.17
CA GLU A 25 39.34 -7.31 31.47
C GLU A 25 38.71 -5.96 31.05
N ALA A 26 39.43 -4.86 31.23
CA ALA A 26 38.98 -3.53 30.80
C ALA A 26 38.81 -3.47 29.26
N LEU A 27 39.81 -3.97 28.51
CA LEU A 27 39.76 -4.05 27.06
C LEU A 27 38.63 -4.98 26.55
N ARG A 28 38.40 -6.09 27.24
CA ARG A 28 37.27 -6.98 26.91
C ARG A 28 35.93 -6.28 27.11
N ARG A 29 35.74 -5.57 28.22
CA ARG A 29 34.50 -4.80 28.46
C ARG A 29 34.30 -3.73 27.39
N GLU A 30 35.34 -2.99 27.03
CA GLU A 30 35.27 -1.99 25.96
C GLU A 30 34.95 -2.62 24.62
N ALA A 31 35.54 -3.76 24.27
CA ALA A 31 35.24 -4.51 23.07
C ALA A 31 33.79 -5.00 23.03
N ASP A 32 33.25 -5.51 24.13
CA ASP A 32 31.87 -5.95 24.26
C ASP A 32 30.90 -4.76 24.12
N GLU A 33 31.18 -3.62 24.76
CA GLU A 33 30.38 -2.41 24.59
C GLU A 33 30.40 -1.89 23.14
N HIS A 34 31.54 -1.94 22.46
CA HIS A 34 31.64 -1.57 21.05
C HIS A 34 30.88 -2.55 20.18
N ARG A 35 30.94 -3.83 20.45
CA ARG A 35 30.20 -4.88 19.77
C ARG A 35 28.69 -4.67 19.90
N ASP A 36 28.21 -4.41 21.13
CA ASP A 36 26.79 -4.17 21.39
C ASP A 36 26.30 -2.91 20.69
N ARG A 37 27.10 -1.83 20.72
CA ARG A 37 26.79 -0.60 19.94
C ARG A 37 26.74 -0.89 18.45
N TYR A 38 27.69 -1.61 17.92
CA TYR A 38 27.73 -2.02 16.51
C TYR A 38 26.49 -2.83 16.13
N LEU A 39 26.16 -3.87 16.90
CA LEU A 39 24.99 -4.72 16.63
C LEU A 39 23.69 -3.90 16.65
N ARG A 40 23.56 -2.96 17.58
CA ARG A 40 22.42 -2.05 17.65
C ARG A 40 22.32 -1.18 16.39
N VAL A 41 23.40 -0.54 15.98
CA VAL A 41 23.45 0.29 14.77
C VAL A 41 23.15 -0.53 13.51
N VAL A 42 23.65 -1.75 13.41
CA VAL A 42 23.34 -2.65 12.28
C VAL A 42 21.85 -2.97 12.24
N ALA A 43 21.24 -3.28 13.39
CA ALA A 43 19.80 -3.55 13.47
C ALA A 43 18.95 -2.30 13.10
N GLU A 44 19.37 -1.12 13.58
CA GLU A 44 18.71 0.15 13.21
C GLU A 44 18.83 0.44 11.72
N LEU A 45 20.00 0.20 11.12
CA LEU A 45 20.22 0.37 9.68
C LEU A 45 19.34 -0.58 8.84
N ASP A 46 19.22 -1.85 9.26
CA ASP A 46 18.34 -2.81 8.58
C ASP A 46 16.87 -2.39 8.66
N ASN A 47 16.43 -1.95 9.83
CA ASN A 47 15.08 -1.42 10.01
C ASN A 47 14.84 -0.15 9.17
N PHE A 48 15.81 0.76 9.12
CA PHE A 48 15.74 1.97 8.29
C PHE A 48 15.64 1.61 6.80
N ARG A 49 16.48 0.69 6.32
CA ARG A 49 16.43 0.22 4.92
C ARG A 49 15.07 -0.37 4.54
N LYS A 50 14.53 -1.24 5.42
CA LYS A 50 13.20 -1.84 5.21
C LYS A 50 12.09 -0.79 5.17
N ARG A 51 12.14 0.21 6.06
CA ARG A 51 11.18 1.30 6.09
C ARG A 51 11.29 2.17 4.83
N SER A 52 12.50 2.62 4.48
CA SER A 52 12.73 3.44 3.29
C SER A 52 12.29 2.75 2.00
N ALA A 53 12.53 1.44 1.87
CA ALA A 53 12.05 0.67 0.71
C ALA A 53 10.51 0.70 0.61
N ARG A 54 9.79 0.54 1.73
CA ARG A 54 8.32 0.63 1.75
C ARG A 54 7.81 2.03 1.42
N GLU A 55 8.47 3.07 1.94
CA GLU A 55 8.14 4.47 1.66
C GLU A 55 8.32 4.82 0.18
N ILE A 56 9.43 4.39 -0.43
CA ILE A 56 9.70 4.57 -1.85
C ILE A 56 8.67 3.83 -2.71
N GLU A 57 8.36 2.59 -2.37
CA GLU A 57 7.34 1.82 -3.08
C GLU A 57 5.95 2.47 -2.94
N GLY A 58 5.58 2.92 -1.74
CA GLY A 58 4.35 3.68 -1.51
C GLY A 58 4.30 4.96 -2.32
N ALA A 59 5.38 5.74 -2.34
CA ALA A 59 5.46 6.96 -3.14
C ALA A 59 5.32 6.70 -4.65
N ARG A 60 5.91 5.62 -5.16
CA ARG A 60 5.77 5.20 -6.57
C ARG A 60 4.34 4.78 -6.89
N LYS A 61 3.70 4.01 -6.03
CA LYS A 61 2.34 3.50 -6.26
C LYS A 61 1.27 4.57 -6.13
N PHE A 62 1.43 5.51 -5.21
CA PHE A 62 0.37 6.44 -4.83
C PHE A 62 0.73 7.92 -5.01
N GLY A 63 1.89 8.23 -5.58
CA GLY A 63 2.34 9.62 -5.77
C GLY A 63 1.40 10.45 -6.66
N ALA A 64 0.69 9.81 -7.58
CA ALA A 64 -0.29 10.44 -8.46
C ALA A 64 -1.71 10.56 -7.86
N GLU A 65 -1.95 10.09 -6.62
CA GLU A 65 -3.29 10.02 -6.02
C GLU A 65 -4.00 11.38 -6.00
N ARG A 66 -3.32 12.44 -5.57
CA ARG A 66 -3.89 13.80 -5.53
C ARG A 66 -4.27 14.32 -6.92
N LEU A 67 -3.41 14.07 -7.91
CA LEU A 67 -3.68 14.45 -9.30
C LEU A 67 -4.86 13.66 -9.85
N ALA A 68 -4.89 12.35 -9.62
CA ALA A 68 -5.99 11.50 -10.03
C ALA A 68 -7.32 12.01 -9.46
N GLN A 69 -7.39 12.27 -8.16
CA GLN A 69 -8.60 12.82 -7.52
C GLN A 69 -9.03 14.17 -8.11
N ALA A 70 -8.08 15.05 -8.48
CA ALA A 70 -8.39 16.34 -9.08
C ALA A 70 -8.90 16.23 -10.53
N ILE A 71 -8.53 15.17 -11.25
CA ILE A 71 -8.96 14.94 -12.65
C ILE A 71 -10.34 14.24 -12.71
N LEU A 72 -10.75 13.49 -11.70
CA LEU A 72 -12.05 12.79 -11.71
C LEU A 72 -13.26 13.71 -12.01
N PRO A 73 -13.37 14.91 -11.43
CA PRO A 73 -14.45 15.84 -11.78
C PRO A 73 -14.44 16.29 -13.27
N VAL A 74 -13.24 16.39 -13.86
CA VAL A 74 -13.12 16.72 -15.30
C VAL A 74 -13.68 15.58 -16.15
N ARG A 75 -13.35 14.34 -15.81
CA ARG A 75 -13.91 13.16 -16.48
C ARG A 75 -15.43 13.10 -16.34
N ASP A 76 -15.96 13.34 -15.13
CA ASP A 76 -17.40 13.38 -14.89
C ASP A 76 -18.10 14.45 -15.75
N SER A 77 -17.48 15.62 -15.88
CA SER A 77 -18.00 16.71 -16.73
C SER A 77 -17.98 16.35 -18.21
N LEU A 78 -16.94 15.67 -18.68
CA LEU A 78 -16.87 15.18 -20.07
C LEU A 78 -17.96 14.13 -20.34
N GLU A 79 -18.18 13.20 -19.41
CA GLU A 79 -19.21 12.16 -19.51
C GLU A 79 -20.64 12.79 -19.54
N ALA A 80 -20.89 13.75 -18.65
CA ALA A 80 -22.14 14.48 -18.61
C ALA A 80 -22.39 15.30 -19.94
N GLY A 81 -21.32 15.92 -20.47
CA GLY A 81 -21.37 16.63 -21.75
C GLY A 81 -21.65 15.69 -22.92
N LEU A 82 -21.07 14.49 -22.91
CA LEU A 82 -21.33 13.45 -23.91
C LEU A 82 -22.83 13.07 -23.92
N MET A 83 -23.40 12.76 -22.76
CA MET A 83 -24.81 12.41 -22.62
C MET A 83 -25.72 13.54 -23.04
N ALA A 84 -25.38 14.80 -22.76
CA ALA A 84 -26.15 15.96 -23.21
C ALA A 84 -26.08 16.16 -24.72
N GLY A 85 -24.91 15.99 -25.33
CA GLY A 85 -24.69 16.09 -26.77
C GLY A 85 -25.45 15.01 -27.54
N GLU A 86 -25.47 13.78 -27.05
CA GLU A 86 -26.24 12.66 -27.61
C GLU A 86 -27.76 12.99 -27.63
N LYS A 87 -28.29 13.48 -26.50
CA LYS A 87 -29.69 13.90 -26.39
C LYS A 87 -30.04 15.06 -27.33
N ALA A 88 -29.10 15.95 -27.63
CA ALA A 88 -29.24 17.08 -28.52
C ALA A 88 -28.99 16.75 -30.00
N GLY A 89 -28.58 15.52 -30.33
CA GLY A 89 -28.32 15.09 -31.72
C GLY A 89 -27.04 15.72 -32.31
N GLN A 90 -26.09 16.18 -31.49
CA GLN A 90 -24.84 16.85 -31.91
C GLN A 90 -23.72 15.85 -32.23
N THR A 91 -23.86 15.10 -33.32
CA THR A 91 -23.00 13.95 -33.65
C THR A 91 -21.51 14.28 -33.65
N VAL A 92 -21.07 15.38 -34.27
CA VAL A 92 -19.65 15.75 -34.40
C VAL A 92 -19.04 16.08 -33.04
N LEU A 93 -19.77 16.77 -32.16
CA LEU A 93 -19.33 17.10 -30.82
C LEU A 93 -19.23 15.85 -29.94
N VAL A 94 -20.19 14.95 -30.05
CA VAL A 94 -20.26 13.66 -29.37
C VAL A 94 -19.05 12.79 -29.73
N GLU A 95 -18.69 12.67 -31.00
CA GLU A 95 -17.54 11.91 -31.46
C GLU A 95 -16.21 12.44 -30.87
N GLY A 96 -16.04 13.76 -30.89
CA GLY A 96 -14.86 14.40 -30.32
C GLY A 96 -14.71 14.18 -28.78
N GLN A 97 -15.83 14.32 -28.06
CA GLN A 97 -15.85 14.07 -26.61
C GLN A 97 -15.61 12.59 -26.26
N GLN A 98 -16.19 11.69 -27.07
CA GLN A 98 -16.01 10.25 -26.91
C GLN A 98 -14.53 9.84 -27.11
N ALA A 99 -13.85 10.42 -28.12
CA ALA A 99 -12.44 10.20 -28.36
C ALA A 99 -11.60 10.71 -27.17
N THR A 100 -11.93 11.88 -26.62
CA THR A 100 -11.25 12.45 -25.45
C THR A 100 -11.43 11.58 -24.21
N LEU A 101 -12.63 11.08 -23.95
CA LEU A 101 -12.89 10.15 -22.83
C LEU A 101 -12.08 8.85 -22.97
N ARG A 102 -12.01 8.27 -24.17
CA ARG A 102 -11.20 7.06 -24.40
C ARG A 102 -9.72 7.29 -24.08
N LEU A 103 -9.16 8.42 -24.55
CA LEU A 103 -7.76 8.76 -24.24
C LEU A 103 -7.53 8.95 -22.75
N LEU A 104 -8.47 9.52 -22.03
CA LEU A 104 -8.38 9.69 -20.58
C LEU A 104 -8.49 8.34 -19.85
N ASP A 105 -9.41 7.47 -20.28
CA ASP A 105 -9.55 6.12 -19.71
C ASP A 105 -8.31 5.26 -19.97
N ASP A 106 -7.68 5.36 -21.15
CA ASP A 106 -6.42 4.71 -21.47
C ASP A 106 -5.27 5.22 -20.58
N ALA A 107 -5.20 6.54 -20.36
CA ALA A 107 -4.21 7.15 -19.46
C ALA A 107 -4.42 6.71 -18.01
N PHE A 108 -5.66 6.60 -17.56
CA PHE A 108 -6.01 6.08 -16.24
C PHE A 108 -5.55 4.63 -16.08
N ALA A 109 -5.89 3.77 -17.04
CA ALA A 109 -5.50 2.37 -17.03
C ALA A 109 -3.96 2.20 -16.99
N ALA A 110 -3.23 2.97 -17.81
CA ALA A 110 -1.77 2.97 -17.83
C ALA A 110 -1.14 3.44 -16.49
N SER A 111 -1.87 4.28 -15.74
CA SER A 111 -1.45 4.79 -14.42
C SER A 111 -1.89 3.90 -13.25
N GLY A 112 -2.55 2.76 -13.50
CA GLY A 112 -3.07 1.88 -12.47
C GLY A 112 -4.38 2.37 -11.83
N ILE A 113 -5.08 3.31 -12.46
CA ILE A 113 -6.41 3.77 -12.07
C ILE A 113 -7.46 2.87 -12.73
N ARG A 114 -8.33 2.28 -11.92
CA ARG A 114 -9.41 1.41 -12.40
C ARG A 114 -10.78 2.01 -12.07
N GLU A 115 -11.70 1.90 -13.02
CA GLU A 115 -13.10 2.30 -12.85
C GLU A 115 -13.85 1.27 -12.00
N ILE A 116 -14.73 1.76 -11.12
CA ILE A 116 -15.69 0.97 -10.35
C ILE A 116 -17.08 1.29 -10.91
N ASN A 117 -17.62 0.35 -11.68
CA ASN A 117 -18.95 0.45 -12.28
C ASN A 117 -19.72 -0.86 -12.01
N PRO A 118 -20.32 -1.01 -10.83
CA PRO A 118 -20.89 -2.26 -10.35
C PRO A 118 -22.34 -2.50 -10.76
N VAL A 119 -22.80 -2.00 -11.90
CA VAL A 119 -24.18 -2.26 -12.35
C VAL A 119 -24.46 -3.77 -12.41
N GLY A 120 -25.55 -4.21 -11.78
CA GLY A 120 -25.95 -5.62 -11.71
C GLY A 120 -25.15 -6.46 -10.71
N GLN A 121 -24.20 -5.87 -9.97
CA GLN A 121 -23.39 -6.56 -8.96
C GLN A 121 -23.97 -6.32 -7.54
N PRO A 122 -23.62 -7.15 -6.56
CA PRO A 122 -23.95 -6.91 -5.17
C PRO A 122 -23.35 -5.60 -4.66
N PHE A 123 -24.07 -4.89 -3.81
CA PHE A 123 -23.58 -3.69 -3.15
C PHE A 123 -22.44 -4.04 -2.15
N ASP A 124 -21.32 -3.35 -2.27
CA ASP A 124 -20.17 -3.44 -1.36
C ASP A 124 -19.94 -2.11 -0.66
N PRO A 125 -20.16 -2.00 0.66
CA PRO A 125 -19.97 -0.76 1.41
C PRO A 125 -18.54 -0.19 1.38
N ASN A 126 -17.53 -1.02 1.09
CA ASN A 126 -16.14 -0.57 1.02
C ASN A 126 -15.82 0.17 -0.28
N ARG A 127 -16.61 -0.01 -1.34
CA ARG A 127 -16.36 0.49 -2.68
C ARG A 127 -17.51 1.33 -3.26
N HIS A 128 -18.70 1.22 -2.66
CA HIS A 128 -19.92 1.85 -3.15
C HIS A 128 -20.57 2.72 -2.07
N GLU A 129 -21.19 3.81 -2.49
CA GLU A 129 -22.00 4.70 -1.67
C GLU A 129 -23.45 4.63 -2.18
N ALA A 130 -24.35 4.04 -1.39
CA ALA A 130 -25.76 3.97 -1.74
C ALA A 130 -26.43 5.33 -1.53
N LEU A 131 -26.90 5.96 -2.62
CA LEU A 131 -27.66 7.20 -2.55
C LEU A 131 -29.12 6.96 -2.17
N SER A 132 -29.70 5.88 -2.65
CA SER A 132 -31.10 5.52 -2.39
C SER A 132 -31.33 4.02 -2.58
N LEU A 133 -32.31 3.52 -1.85
CA LEU A 133 -32.90 2.21 -2.08
C LEU A 133 -34.17 2.37 -2.92
N VAL A 134 -34.19 1.75 -4.09
CA VAL A 134 -35.31 1.83 -5.04
C VAL A 134 -35.90 0.44 -5.29
N PRO A 135 -37.19 0.32 -5.68
CA PRO A 135 -37.79 -0.96 -5.97
C PRO A 135 -37.05 -1.68 -7.10
N GLY A 136 -36.52 -2.86 -6.82
CA GLY A 136 -35.81 -3.68 -7.80
C GLY A 136 -36.74 -4.71 -8.43
N GLN A 137 -37.53 -4.33 -9.44
CA GLN A 137 -38.48 -5.25 -10.09
C GLN A 137 -37.77 -6.47 -10.67
N GLY A 138 -37.87 -7.62 -9.97
CA GLY A 138 -37.26 -8.89 -10.36
C GLY A 138 -35.76 -9.02 -10.17
N VAL A 139 -35.14 -8.08 -9.46
CA VAL A 139 -33.69 -8.12 -9.11
C VAL A 139 -33.50 -8.47 -7.64
N ALA A 140 -32.48 -9.24 -7.33
CA ALA A 140 -32.19 -9.63 -5.96
C ALA A 140 -31.93 -8.39 -5.07
N PRO A 141 -32.38 -8.42 -3.79
CA PRO A 141 -32.06 -7.36 -2.82
C PRO A 141 -30.57 -7.07 -2.73
N ASN A 142 -30.23 -5.82 -2.41
CA ASN A 142 -28.83 -5.34 -2.33
C ASN A 142 -28.04 -5.42 -3.66
N THR A 143 -28.70 -5.51 -4.79
CA THR A 143 -28.06 -5.41 -6.11
C THR A 143 -28.01 -3.94 -6.55
N VAL A 144 -26.89 -3.52 -7.12
CA VAL A 144 -26.73 -2.20 -7.72
C VAL A 144 -27.54 -2.13 -9.02
N LEU A 145 -28.54 -1.26 -9.06
CA LEU A 145 -29.40 -1.08 -10.25
C LEU A 145 -28.83 -0.05 -11.21
N GLU A 146 -28.25 1.02 -10.67
CA GLU A 146 -27.71 2.12 -11.45
C GLU A 146 -26.49 2.73 -10.78
N VAL A 147 -25.53 3.18 -11.57
CA VAL A 147 -24.37 3.96 -11.12
C VAL A 147 -24.59 5.43 -11.54
N VAL A 148 -24.91 6.26 -10.56
CA VAL A 148 -25.10 7.71 -10.75
C VAL A 148 -23.77 8.43 -10.98
N GLN A 149 -22.73 7.97 -10.28
CA GLN A 149 -21.37 8.47 -10.45
C GLN A 149 -20.38 7.30 -10.28
N LYS A 150 -19.53 7.10 -11.26
CA LYS A 150 -18.55 6.03 -11.24
C LYS A 150 -17.52 6.21 -10.13
N GLY A 151 -17.14 5.11 -9.49
CA GLY A 151 -16.04 5.05 -8.54
C GLY A 151 -14.69 4.83 -9.22
N TYR A 152 -13.63 5.05 -8.49
CA TYR A 152 -12.25 4.82 -8.97
C TYR A 152 -11.34 4.34 -7.87
N GLU A 153 -10.38 3.49 -8.24
CA GLU A 153 -9.30 3.05 -7.37
C GLU A 153 -7.94 3.20 -8.07
N LEU A 154 -6.89 3.48 -7.30
CA LEU A 154 -5.49 3.56 -7.75
C LEU A 154 -4.71 2.44 -7.05
N ASN A 155 -4.22 1.46 -7.80
CA ASN A 155 -3.43 0.35 -7.26
C ASN A 155 -4.06 -0.25 -6.00
N ASP A 156 -5.34 -0.62 -6.07
CA ASP A 156 -6.16 -1.19 -4.99
C ASP A 156 -6.51 -0.23 -3.83
N ARG A 157 -6.16 1.06 -3.92
CA ARG A 157 -6.60 2.10 -2.98
C ARG A 157 -7.80 2.85 -3.56
N LEU A 158 -8.89 2.89 -2.81
CA LEU A 158 -10.08 3.65 -3.20
C LEU A 158 -9.76 5.15 -3.29
N LEU A 159 -9.99 5.76 -4.48
CA LEU A 159 -9.94 7.20 -4.71
C LEU A 159 -11.28 7.84 -4.42
N ARG A 160 -12.36 7.19 -4.89
CA ARG A 160 -13.74 7.62 -4.74
C ARG A 160 -14.67 6.42 -4.88
N ALA A 161 -15.62 6.26 -3.97
CA ALA A 161 -16.67 5.26 -4.07
C ALA A 161 -17.59 5.52 -5.27
N ALA A 162 -18.13 4.46 -5.86
CA ALA A 162 -19.20 4.58 -6.84
C ALA A 162 -20.51 4.97 -6.13
N LYS A 163 -21.18 6.04 -6.58
CA LYS A 163 -22.50 6.40 -6.07
C LYS A 163 -23.56 5.66 -6.85
N VAL A 164 -24.37 4.90 -6.12
CA VAL A 164 -25.25 3.90 -6.72
C VAL A 164 -26.68 3.96 -6.19
N LEU A 165 -27.63 3.51 -7.01
CA LEU A 165 -28.97 3.14 -6.58
C LEU A 165 -29.02 1.63 -6.38
N VAL A 166 -29.57 1.19 -5.24
CA VAL A 166 -29.55 -0.21 -4.82
C VAL A 166 -30.98 -0.75 -4.75
N ALA A 167 -31.17 -1.99 -5.20
CA ALA A 167 -32.44 -2.68 -5.10
C ALA A 167 -32.83 -2.86 -3.63
N ARG A 168 -34.00 -2.31 -3.26
CA ARG A 168 -34.63 -2.61 -2.00
C ARG A 168 -35.21 -4.01 -2.09
N GLY A 169 -34.97 -4.83 -1.07
CA GLY A 169 -35.73 -6.07 -0.93
C GLY A 169 -37.22 -5.78 -0.87
N ASP A 170 -38.01 -6.52 -1.63
CA ASP A 170 -39.44 -6.53 -1.44
C ASP A 170 -39.67 -7.12 -0.04
N GLY A 171 -39.86 -6.21 0.94
CA GLY A 171 -40.30 -6.61 2.25
C GLY A 171 -41.71 -7.21 2.15
N PRO A 172 -42.09 -8.07 3.10
CA PRO A 172 -43.40 -8.67 3.11
C PRO A 172 -44.52 -7.64 3.15
#